data_42747734915ddc794419e2e442ed4bc9
#
_entry.id   42747734915ddc794419e2e442ed4bc9
#
_cell.length_a   1.000
_cell.length_b   1.000
_cell.length_c   1.000
_cell.angle_alpha   90.00
_cell.angle_beta   90.00
_cell.angle_gamma   90.00
#
_symmetry.space_group_name_H-M   'P 1'
#
loop_
_entity.id
_entity.type
_entity.pdbx_description
1 polymer ?
#
loop_
_entity_poly.entity_id
_entity_poly.type
_entity_poly.pdbx_seq_one_letter_code
_entity_poly.pdbx_strand_id
1 'polypeptide(L)'
;MSDVENLLWIEKYVPISLDDIYGNNSIIERLKNMKVNNNLSNIILIGPSGIGKTKCIECLAKDLLQENYDEAVLKLDGAEDRGINTIRCNLKSFAQKKVILPENRYKLVILDEADSINVSSQQALRRIIENYSHNTRFIFICNDISKIIEALQSRSTMYKMNKLEKKDIIGMLEKICLKEDINYSNDSLEYIYKHSNGDMRQAINNLENI
;
A
#
# COMPACT_ATOMS: atom_id res chain seq x y z
N MET A 1 -7.49 11.12 -25.04
CA MET A 1 -8.13 11.92 -23.99
C MET A 1 -9.51 11.40 -23.56
N SER A 2 -10.09 10.44 -24.26
CA SER A 2 -11.45 9.89 -24.02
C SER A 2 -11.57 8.78 -22.98
N ASP A 3 -10.46 8.15 -22.54
CA ASP A 3 -10.54 7.00 -21.65
C ASP A 3 -10.51 7.35 -20.14
N VAL A 4 -10.14 8.58 -19.80
CA VAL A 4 -10.05 9.03 -18.39
C VAL A 4 -11.40 9.53 -17.85
N GLU A 5 -12.30 9.94 -18.72
CA GLU A 5 -13.61 10.50 -18.33
C GLU A 5 -14.60 9.44 -17.84
N ASN A 6 -14.39 8.16 -18.19
CA ASN A 6 -15.29 7.05 -17.82
C ASN A 6 -14.74 6.17 -16.65
N LEU A 7 -13.63 6.58 -16.02
CA LEU A 7 -13.11 5.84 -14.86
C LEU A 7 -13.91 6.17 -13.60
N LEU A 8 -14.14 5.16 -12.77
CA LEU A 8 -14.69 5.37 -11.42
C LEU A 8 -13.78 6.35 -10.64
N TRP A 9 -14.37 7.22 -9.83
CA TRP A 9 -13.58 8.21 -9.09
C TRP A 9 -12.53 7.60 -8.17
N ILE A 10 -12.79 6.41 -7.65
CA ILE A 10 -11.79 5.66 -6.88
C ILE A 10 -10.53 5.31 -7.68
N GLU A 11 -10.63 5.19 -9.00
CA GLU A 11 -9.52 4.94 -9.91
C GLU A 11 -8.94 6.24 -10.46
N LYS A 12 -9.79 7.22 -10.75
CA LYS A 12 -9.40 8.54 -11.26
C LYS A 12 -8.58 9.35 -10.25
N TYR A 13 -8.90 9.23 -8.96
CA TYR A 13 -8.27 9.99 -7.88
C TYR A 13 -7.26 9.17 -7.05
N VAL A 14 -6.65 8.15 -7.66
CA VAL A 14 -5.56 7.38 -7.04
C VAL A 14 -4.36 8.31 -6.77
N PRO A 15 -3.79 8.30 -5.55
CA PRO A 15 -2.57 9.05 -5.25
C PRO A 15 -1.41 8.59 -6.15
N ILE A 16 -0.65 9.54 -6.67
CA ILE A 16 0.50 9.30 -7.54
C ILE A 16 1.80 9.37 -6.74
N SER A 17 1.84 10.22 -5.72
CA SER A 17 2.99 10.41 -4.84
C SER A 17 2.60 10.24 -3.37
N LEU A 18 3.62 10.11 -2.49
CA LEU A 18 3.40 10.09 -1.04
C LEU A 18 2.81 11.41 -0.51
N ASP A 19 2.96 12.52 -1.24
CA ASP A 19 2.38 13.82 -0.88
C ASP A 19 0.87 13.90 -1.11
N ASP A 20 0.35 13.03 -1.98
CA ASP A 20 -1.10 12.99 -2.28
C ASP A 20 -1.90 12.17 -1.26
N ILE A 21 -1.23 11.52 -0.32
CA ILE A 21 -1.89 10.63 0.66
C ILE A 21 -2.37 11.45 1.85
N TYR A 22 -3.65 11.30 2.16
CA TYR A 22 -4.29 11.97 3.29
C TYR A 22 -4.17 11.17 4.57
N GLY A 23 -3.89 11.86 5.66
CA GLY A 23 -3.78 11.30 7.00
C GLY A 23 -2.50 10.49 7.25
N ASN A 24 -2.35 10.00 8.48
CA ASN A 24 -1.18 9.22 8.90
C ASN A 24 0.20 9.88 8.62
N ASN A 25 0.28 11.21 8.70
CA ASN A 25 1.42 12.02 8.28
C ASN A 25 2.75 11.56 8.89
N SER A 26 2.76 11.15 10.16
CA SER A 26 3.96 10.67 10.84
C SER A 26 4.56 9.40 10.21
N ILE A 27 3.71 8.53 9.66
CA ILE A 27 4.15 7.32 8.95
C ILE A 27 4.64 7.68 7.56
N ILE A 28 3.91 8.55 6.86
CA ILE A 28 4.30 9.04 5.53
C ILE A 28 5.66 9.72 5.59
N GLU A 29 5.91 10.57 6.57
CA GLU A 29 7.22 11.20 6.78
C GLU A 29 8.33 10.17 7.04
N ARG A 30 8.07 9.14 7.83
CA ARG A 30 9.04 8.06 8.05
C ARG A 30 9.37 7.31 6.76
N LEU A 31 8.37 7.02 5.94
CA LEU A 31 8.56 6.39 4.63
C LEU A 31 9.35 7.29 3.67
N LYS A 32 9.07 8.60 3.66
CA LYS A 32 9.86 9.59 2.91
C LYS A 32 11.32 9.62 3.38
N ASN A 33 11.57 9.57 4.67
CA ASN A 33 12.92 9.54 5.24
C ASN A 33 13.68 8.27 4.86
N MET A 34 13.01 7.12 4.72
CA MET A 34 13.63 5.89 4.20
C MET A 34 14.11 6.05 2.76
N LYS A 35 13.36 6.78 1.93
CA LYS A 35 13.76 7.13 0.57
C LYS A 35 15.04 7.96 0.56
N VAL A 36 15.11 8.99 1.39
CA VAL A 36 16.26 9.91 1.46
C VAL A 36 17.52 9.20 1.96
N ASN A 37 17.38 8.38 3.00
CA ASN A 37 18.52 7.70 3.64
C ASN A 37 18.94 6.40 2.95
N ASN A 38 18.24 5.98 1.89
CA ASN A 38 18.46 4.69 1.21
C ASN A 38 18.50 3.47 2.16
N ASN A 39 17.84 3.55 3.30
CA ASN A 39 17.83 2.51 4.33
C ASN A 39 16.45 1.87 4.44
N LEU A 40 16.12 1.04 3.46
CA LEU A 40 14.86 0.30 3.44
C LEU A 40 15.03 -1.03 4.15
N SER A 41 14.31 -1.22 5.26
CA SER A 41 14.13 -2.52 5.92
C SER A 41 12.90 -3.25 5.36
N ASN A 42 12.71 -4.51 5.77
CA ASN A 42 11.39 -5.12 5.56
C ASN A 42 10.35 -4.38 6.40
N ILE A 43 9.14 -4.25 5.87
CA ILE A 43 8.06 -3.47 6.47
C ILE A 43 6.83 -4.35 6.67
N ILE A 44 6.16 -4.17 7.81
CA ILE A 44 4.77 -4.60 7.99
C ILE A 44 3.94 -3.34 8.19
N LEU A 45 3.01 -3.07 7.27
CA LEU A 45 2.07 -1.96 7.35
C LEU A 45 0.71 -2.47 7.81
N ILE A 46 0.29 -2.05 8.98
CA ILE A 46 -0.91 -2.55 9.66
C ILE A 46 -1.96 -1.44 9.72
N GLY A 47 -3.22 -1.77 9.52
CA GLY A 47 -4.32 -0.82 9.74
C GLY A 47 -5.63 -1.26 9.10
N PRO A 48 -6.75 -0.58 9.38
CA PRO A 48 -8.05 -0.93 8.81
C PRO A 48 -8.08 -0.81 7.29
N SER A 49 -9.09 -1.38 6.64
CA SER A 49 -9.31 -1.26 5.20
C SER A 49 -9.56 0.20 4.77
N GLY A 50 -9.33 0.50 3.50
CA GLY A 50 -9.69 1.78 2.87
C GLY A 50 -8.93 3.02 3.33
N ILE A 51 -7.87 2.88 4.14
CA ILE A 51 -7.06 4.03 4.62
C ILE A 51 -5.84 4.34 3.74
N GLY A 52 -5.70 3.68 2.60
CA GLY A 52 -4.63 3.96 1.63
C GLY A 52 -3.33 3.18 1.83
N LYS A 53 -3.29 2.09 2.64
CA LYS A 53 -2.07 1.28 2.89
C LYS A 53 -1.35 0.85 1.61
N THR A 54 -2.07 0.17 0.74
CA THR A 54 -1.53 -0.35 -0.53
C THR A 54 -1.01 0.76 -1.41
N LYS A 55 -1.79 1.85 -1.54
CA LYS A 55 -1.40 3.01 -2.36
C LYS A 55 -0.17 3.72 -1.80
N CYS A 56 -0.05 3.82 -0.48
CA CYS A 56 1.13 4.38 0.18
C CYS A 56 2.41 3.61 -0.18
N ILE A 57 2.35 2.29 -0.17
CA ILE A 57 3.49 1.46 -0.54
C ILE A 57 3.76 1.49 -2.05
N GLU A 58 2.73 1.56 -2.89
CA GLU A 58 2.89 1.73 -4.33
C GLU A 58 3.58 3.05 -4.69
N CYS A 59 3.17 4.16 -4.07
CA CYS A 59 3.82 5.46 -4.23
C CYS A 59 5.28 5.41 -3.76
N LEU A 60 5.55 4.82 -2.58
CA LEU A 60 6.91 4.64 -2.09
C LEU A 60 7.76 3.83 -3.08
N ALA A 61 7.24 2.72 -3.60
CA ALA A 61 7.96 1.87 -4.53
C ALA A 61 8.27 2.58 -5.86
N LYS A 62 7.30 3.33 -6.42
CA LYS A 62 7.50 4.16 -7.61
C LYS A 62 8.57 5.23 -7.37
N ASP A 63 8.50 5.91 -6.22
CA ASP A 63 9.47 6.93 -5.83
C ASP A 63 10.89 6.39 -5.65
N LEU A 64 11.03 5.16 -5.12
CA LEU A 64 12.31 4.52 -4.91
C LEU A 64 12.94 3.98 -6.20
N LEU A 65 12.16 3.41 -7.08
CA LEU A 65 12.63 2.62 -8.21
C LEU A 65 12.45 3.32 -9.56
N GLN A 66 11.59 4.33 -9.64
CA GLN A 66 11.37 5.14 -10.84
C GLN A 66 11.21 4.28 -12.11
N GLU A 67 12.12 4.40 -13.07
CA GLU A 67 12.10 3.65 -14.34
C GLU A 67 12.23 2.13 -14.15
N ASN A 68 12.83 1.67 -13.05
CA ASN A 68 13.00 0.25 -12.76
C ASN A 68 11.79 -0.37 -12.04
N TYR A 69 10.70 0.37 -11.84
CA TYR A 69 9.54 -0.08 -11.05
C TYR A 69 8.99 -1.42 -11.57
N ASP A 70 8.71 -1.53 -12.85
CA ASP A 70 8.06 -2.73 -13.43
C ASP A 70 8.95 -3.98 -13.35
N GLU A 71 10.27 -3.81 -13.39
CA GLU A 71 11.20 -4.93 -13.29
C GLU A 71 11.59 -5.30 -11.87
N ALA A 72 11.56 -4.35 -10.97
CA ALA A 72 12.08 -4.47 -9.61
C ALA A 72 10.99 -4.57 -8.53
N VAL A 73 9.70 -4.53 -8.90
CA VAL A 73 8.57 -4.71 -7.99
C VAL A 73 7.78 -5.95 -8.34
N LEU A 74 7.55 -6.81 -7.38
CA LEU A 74 6.60 -7.92 -7.47
C LEU A 74 5.46 -7.67 -6.47
N LYS A 75 4.23 -7.61 -6.98
CA LYS A 75 3.03 -7.54 -6.14
C LYS A 75 2.37 -8.90 -6.12
N LEU A 76 1.96 -9.33 -4.95
CA LEU A 76 1.22 -10.56 -4.72
C LEU A 76 0.04 -10.24 -3.80
N ASP A 77 -1.09 -10.84 -4.07
CA ASP A 77 -2.30 -10.75 -3.24
C ASP A 77 -2.44 -12.04 -2.43
N GLY A 78 -2.42 -11.91 -1.09
CA GLY A 78 -2.57 -13.05 -0.20
C GLY A 78 -3.93 -13.73 -0.26
N ALA A 79 -4.96 -13.04 -0.76
CA ALA A 79 -6.30 -13.59 -0.94
C ALA A 79 -6.42 -14.43 -2.22
N GLU A 80 -5.80 -14.00 -3.30
CA GLU A 80 -5.80 -14.68 -4.61
C GLU A 80 -4.76 -15.80 -4.68
N ASP A 81 -3.53 -15.51 -4.26
CA ASP A 81 -2.37 -16.39 -4.32
C ASP A 81 -2.31 -17.35 -3.12
N ARG A 82 -3.40 -18.08 -2.83
CA ARG A 82 -3.46 -18.98 -1.65
C ARG A 82 -2.57 -20.21 -1.74
N GLY A 83 -2.02 -20.52 -2.91
CA GLY A 83 -1.18 -21.69 -3.14
C GLY A 83 0.26 -21.49 -2.64
N ILE A 84 0.68 -22.27 -1.63
CA ILE A 84 2.06 -22.22 -1.07
C ILE A 84 3.12 -22.34 -2.17
N ASN A 85 2.88 -23.17 -3.17
CA ASN A 85 3.82 -23.42 -4.26
C ASN A 85 3.89 -22.24 -5.23
N THR A 86 2.75 -21.60 -5.53
CA THR A 86 2.66 -20.44 -6.44
C THR A 86 3.42 -19.26 -5.85
N ILE A 87 3.10 -18.88 -4.61
CA ILE A 87 3.81 -17.80 -3.90
C ILE A 87 5.31 -18.10 -3.85
N ARG A 88 5.69 -19.31 -3.46
CA ARG A 88 7.09 -19.70 -3.32
C ARG A 88 7.85 -19.67 -4.65
N CYS A 89 7.27 -20.19 -5.73
CA CYS A 89 7.90 -20.19 -7.05
C CYS A 89 8.05 -18.77 -7.61
N ASN A 90 6.98 -17.95 -7.54
CA ASN A 90 7.00 -16.57 -8.03
C ASN A 90 8.05 -15.74 -7.28
N LEU A 91 8.06 -15.82 -5.94
CA LEU A 91 9.02 -15.10 -5.12
C LEU A 91 10.46 -15.55 -5.37
N LYS A 92 10.71 -16.86 -5.48
CA LYS A 92 12.05 -17.37 -5.73
C LYS A 92 12.58 -16.94 -7.10
N SER A 93 11.79 -17.08 -8.15
CA SER A 93 12.17 -16.68 -9.52
C SER A 93 12.42 -15.17 -9.59
N PHE A 94 11.56 -14.36 -8.97
CA PHE A 94 11.74 -12.92 -8.89
C PHE A 94 13.00 -12.53 -8.10
N ALA A 95 13.23 -13.13 -6.93
CA ALA A 95 14.39 -12.83 -6.10
C ALA A 95 15.71 -13.23 -6.78
N GLN A 96 15.70 -14.28 -7.61
CA GLN A 96 16.86 -14.73 -8.39
C GLN A 96 17.10 -13.92 -9.68
N LYS A 97 16.06 -13.26 -10.22
CA LYS A 97 16.20 -12.41 -11.42
C LYS A 97 17.22 -11.31 -11.13
N LYS A 98 18.21 -11.18 -12.00
CA LYS A 98 19.17 -10.07 -11.95
C LYS A 98 18.50 -8.83 -12.53
N VAL A 99 18.40 -7.78 -11.72
CA VAL A 99 17.95 -6.45 -12.14
C VAL A 99 19.06 -5.48 -11.80
N ILE A 100 19.42 -4.63 -12.76
CA ILE A 100 20.45 -3.59 -12.55
C ILE A 100 19.75 -2.42 -11.85
N LEU A 101 20.08 -2.23 -10.60
CA LEU A 101 19.54 -1.13 -9.78
C LEU A 101 20.66 -0.17 -9.38
N PRO A 102 20.36 1.11 -9.16
CA PRO A 102 21.31 2.06 -8.56
C PRO A 102 21.81 1.54 -7.21
N GLU A 103 22.96 2.06 -6.79
CA GLU A 103 23.57 1.70 -5.48
C GLU A 103 22.57 1.88 -4.33
N ASN A 104 22.58 0.93 -3.41
CA ASN A 104 21.69 0.87 -2.24
C ASN A 104 20.20 0.82 -2.56
N ARG A 105 19.82 0.37 -3.75
CA ARG A 105 18.43 0.05 -4.11
C ARG A 105 18.20 -1.45 -4.06
N TYR A 106 16.99 -1.84 -3.69
CA TYR A 106 16.58 -3.23 -3.52
C TYR A 106 15.36 -3.51 -4.40
N LYS A 107 15.24 -4.74 -4.84
CA LYS A 107 13.96 -5.23 -5.37
C LYS A 107 12.92 -5.24 -4.26
N LEU A 108 11.69 -4.98 -4.60
CA LEU A 108 10.58 -4.92 -3.65
C LEU A 108 9.59 -6.04 -3.93
N VAL A 109 9.23 -6.75 -2.88
CA VAL A 109 8.11 -7.69 -2.89
C VAL A 109 7.04 -7.13 -1.98
N ILE A 110 5.88 -6.83 -2.56
CA ILE A 110 4.70 -6.31 -1.85
C ILE A 110 3.71 -7.45 -1.75
N LEU A 111 3.39 -7.86 -0.52
CA LEU A 111 2.36 -8.84 -0.22
C LEU A 111 1.18 -8.10 0.40
N ASP A 112 0.16 -7.87 -0.40
CA ASP A 112 -1.09 -7.31 0.08
C ASP A 112 -1.96 -8.41 0.71
N GLU A 113 -2.86 -8.03 1.61
CA GLU A 113 -3.67 -8.95 2.40
C GLU A 113 -2.86 -10.11 3.01
N ALA A 114 -1.66 -9.81 3.53
CA ALA A 114 -0.75 -10.82 4.07
C ALA A 114 -1.33 -11.65 5.23
N ASP A 115 -2.35 -11.14 5.91
CA ASP A 115 -3.13 -11.82 6.94
C ASP A 115 -4.09 -12.89 6.39
N SER A 116 -4.26 -12.97 5.07
CA SER A 116 -4.99 -14.05 4.37
C SER A 116 -4.08 -15.25 4.05
N ILE A 117 -2.76 -15.07 4.11
CA ILE A 117 -1.79 -16.15 3.83
C ILE A 117 -1.74 -17.14 5.00
N ASN A 118 -1.86 -18.42 4.72
CA ASN A 118 -1.81 -19.46 5.75
C ASN A 118 -0.42 -19.56 6.41
N VAL A 119 -0.37 -20.10 7.63
CA VAL A 119 0.84 -20.21 8.46
C VAL A 119 1.97 -20.98 7.76
N SER A 120 1.65 -22.04 7.01
CA SER A 120 2.66 -22.85 6.32
C SER A 120 3.33 -22.06 5.19
N SER A 121 2.57 -21.25 4.45
CA SER A 121 3.10 -20.32 3.44
C SER A 121 3.96 -19.24 4.07
N GLN A 122 3.52 -18.66 5.18
CA GLN A 122 4.32 -17.67 5.93
C GLN A 122 5.65 -18.26 6.44
N GLN A 123 5.67 -19.50 6.89
CA GLN A 123 6.92 -20.19 7.28
C GLN A 123 7.87 -20.41 6.09
N ALA A 124 7.34 -20.67 4.89
CA ALA A 124 8.14 -20.73 3.68
C ALA A 124 8.72 -19.35 3.29
N LEU A 125 7.92 -18.28 3.44
CA LEU A 125 8.36 -16.90 3.21
C LEU A 125 9.54 -16.52 4.10
N ARG A 126 9.53 -16.92 5.37
CA ARG A 126 10.65 -16.69 6.29
C ARG A 126 11.99 -17.12 5.67
N ARG A 127 12.07 -18.33 5.12
CA ARG A 127 13.30 -18.84 4.50
C ARG A 127 13.71 -18.04 3.26
N ILE A 128 12.74 -17.59 2.48
CA ILE A 128 13.00 -16.77 1.30
C ILE A 128 13.56 -15.40 1.72
N ILE A 129 12.96 -14.77 2.73
CA ILE A 129 13.45 -13.50 3.27
C ILE A 129 14.90 -13.62 3.74
N GLU A 130 15.21 -14.65 4.52
CA GLU A 130 16.57 -14.90 5.03
C GLU A 130 17.59 -15.07 3.89
N ASN A 131 17.23 -15.79 2.83
CA ASN A 131 18.14 -16.07 1.72
C ASN A 131 18.34 -14.88 0.78
N TYR A 132 17.36 -13.99 0.63
CA TYR A 132 17.38 -12.91 -0.37
C TYR A 132 17.39 -11.50 0.25
N SER A 133 17.59 -11.38 1.55
CA SER A 133 17.67 -10.08 2.25
C SER A 133 18.78 -9.16 1.74
N HIS A 134 19.80 -9.71 1.05
CA HIS A 134 20.90 -8.93 0.50
C HIS A 134 20.49 -8.11 -0.74
N ASN A 135 19.45 -8.50 -1.48
CA ASN A 135 19.03 -7.86 -2.73
C ASN A 135 17.53 -7.55 -2.83
N THR A 136 16.71 -8.02 -1.89
CA THR A 136 15.25 -7.89 -1.94
C THR A 136 14.71 -7.47 -0.59
N ARG A 137 13.74 -6.54 -0.57
CA ARG A 137 12.98 -6.15 0.62
C ARG A 137 11.54 -6.58 0.48
N PHE A 138 10.97 -6.97 1.61
CA PHE A 138 9.60 -7.48 1.69
C PHE A 138 8.73 -6.50 2.44
N ILE A 139 7.57 -6.20 1.88
CA ILE A 139 6.58 -5.30 2.46
C ILE A 139 5.29 -6.09 2.59
N PHE A 140 4.84 -6.26 3.82
CA PHE A 140 3.60 -6.93 4.15
C PHE A 140 2.54 -5.90 4.49
N ILE A 141 1.38 -5.99 3.88
CA ILE A 141 0.23 -5.14 4.18
C ILE A 141 -0.84 -6.04 4.79
N CYS A 142 -1.32 -5.69 5.97
CA CYS A 142 -2.33 -6.49 6.67
C CYS A 142 -3.31 -5.61 7.45
N ASN A 143 -4.46 -6.18 7.76
CA ASN A 143 -5.43 -5.56 8.65
C ASN A 143 -5.23 -6.03 10.09
N ASP A 144 -4.86 -7.29 10.28
CA ASP A 144 -4.71 -7.93 11.58
C ASP A 144 -3.32 -8.57 11.74
N ILE A 145 -2.50 -7.97 12.61
CA ILE A 145 -1.14 -8.43 12.89
C ILE A 145 -1.12 -9.81 13.59
N SER A 146 -2.18 -10.19 14.30
CA SER A 146 -2.22 -11.47 15.02
C SER A 146 -2.16 -12.68 14.09
N LYS A 147 -2.51 -12.50 12.82
CA LYS A 147 -2.46 -13.52 11.79
C LYS A 147 -1.10 -13.64 11.11
N ILE A 148 -0.17 -12.72 11.39
CA ILE A 148 1.20 -12.76 10.88
C ILE A 148 2.09 -13.47 11.92
N ILE A 149 2.83 -14.49 11.48
CA ILE A 149 3.71 -15.25 12.39
C ILE A 149 4.80 -14.36 12.98
N GLU A 150 5.17 -14.63 14.24
CA GLU A 150 6.21 -13.87 14.96
C GLU A 150 7.55 -13.84 14.21
N ALA A 151 7.88 -14.92 13.51
CA ALA A 151 9.11 -15.01 12.71
C ALA A 151 9.21 -13.97 11.57
N LEU A 152 8.10 -13.49 11.02
CA LEU A 152 8.05 -12.39 10.05
C LEU A 152 8.04 -11.04 10.76
N GLN A 153 7.31 -10.93 11.87
CA GLN A 153 7.25 -9.69 12.66
C GLN A 153 8.63 -9.29 13.17
N SER A 154 9.40 -10.23 13.72
CA SER A 154 10.75 -9.97 14.26
C SER A 154 11.78 -9.55 13.21
N ARG A 155 11.51 -9.76 11.92
CA ARG A 155 12.38 -9.39 10.79
C ARG A 155 11.94 -8.14 10.04
N SER A 156 10.90 -7.48 10.51
CA SER A 156 10.28 -6.36 9.82
C SER A 156 10.05 -5.19 10.77
N THR A 157 10.12 -3.99 10.25
CA THR A 157 9.70 -2.79 10.98
C THR A 157 8.19 -2.62 10.84
N MET A 158 7.50 -2.51 11.96
CA MET A 158 6.04 -2.40 11.98
C MET A 158 5.60 -0.93 12.00
N TYR A 159 4.67 -0.60 11.12
CA TYR A 159 4.00 0.71 11.05
C TYR A 159 2.50 0.50 11.17
N LYS A 160 1.89 1.13 12.16
CA LYS A 160 0.45 1.05 12.41
C LYS A 160 -0.22 2.33 11.92
N MET A 161 -0.96 2.24 10.82
CA MET A 161 -1.81 3.31 10.32
C MET A 161 -3.17 3.30 11.06
N ASN A 162 -3.63 4.48 11.41
CA ASN A 162 -4.91 4.69 12.06
C ASN A 162 -6.00 5.01 11.02
N LYS A 163 -7.27 4.89 11.44
CA LYS A 163 -8.39 5.40 10.67
C LYS A 163 -8.18 6.87 10.31
N LEU A 164 -8.65 7.26 9.13
CA LEU A 164 -8.57 8.64 8.70
C LEU A 164 -9.48 9.54 9.54
N GLU A 165 -8.97 10.72 9.86
CA GLU A 165 -9.72 11.71 10.59
C GLU A 165 -10.72 12.44 9.67
N LYS A 166 -11.70 13.11 10.27
CA LYS A 166 -12.71 13.90 9.55
C LYS A 166 -12.08 14.87 8.55
N LYS A 167 -11.04 15.60 8.99
CA LYS A 167 -10.33 16.58 8.14
C LYS A 167 -9.69 15.95 6.91
N ASP A 168 -9.16 14.72 7.03
CA ASP A 168 -8.46 14.04 5.94
C ASP A 168 -9.45 13.60 4.86
N ILE A 169 -10.59 13.03 5.28
CA ILE A 169 -11.63 12.59 4.35
C ILE A 169 -12.32 13.79 3.70
N ILE A 170 -12.75 14.77 4.49
CA ILE A 170 -13.41 15.96 3.94
C ILE A 170 -12.49 16.67 2.96
N GLY A 171 -11.21 16.89 3.29
CA GLY A 171 -10.26 17.52 2.39
C GLY A 171 -10.08 16.80 1.05
N MET A 172 -10.12 15.46 1.04
CA MET A 172 -10.10 14.69 -0.21
C MET A 172 -11.42 14.86 -1.00
N LEU A 173 -12.56 14.77 -0.33
CA LEU A 173 -13.87 14.93 -0.96
C LEU A 173 -14.04 16.34 -1.56
N GLU A 174 -13.63 17.39 -0.86
CA GLU A 174 -13.61 18.76 -1.37
C GLU A 174 -12.75 18.91 -2.63
N LYS A 175 -11.54 18.30 -2.62
CA LYS A 175 -10.66 18.28 -3.79
C LYS A 175 -11.32 17.61 -4.99
N ILE A 176 -12.07 16.54 -4.77
CA ILE A 176 -12.82 15.86 -5.84
C ILE A 176 -13.95 16.74 -6.34
N CYS A 177 -14.77 17.28 -5.45
CA CYS A 177 -15.89 18.16 -5.83
C CYS A 177 -15.43 19.36 -6.66
N LEU A 178 -14.31 19.99 -6.28
CA LEU A 178 -13.72 21.10 -7.03
C LEU A 178 -13.24 20.68 -8.43
N LYS A 179 -12.71 19.47 -8.57
CA LYS A 179 -12.22 18.97 -9.87
C LYS A 179 -13.33 18.51 -10.80
N GLU A 180 -14.43 18.02 -10.25
CA GLU A 180 -15.62 17.57 -11.00
C GLU A 180 -16.68 18.68 -11.15
N ASP A 181 -16.39 19.90 -10.66
CA ASP A 181 -17.31 21.06 -10.70
C ASP A 181 -18.68 20.78 -10.05
N ILE A 182 -18.63 20.07 -8.90
CA ILE A 182 -19.83 19.66 -8.15
C ILE A 182 -20.08 20.64 -7.01
N ASN A 183 -21.30 21.16 -6.92
CA ASN A 183 -21.74 21.95 -5.78
C ASN A 183 -22.00 21.03 -4.58
N TYR A 184 -21.41 21.36 -3.46
CA TYR A 184 -21.57 20.59 -2.22
C TYR A 184 -21.87 21.50 -1.02
N SER A 185 -22.46 20.93 0.02
CA SER A 185 -22.57 21.56 1.32
C SER A 185 -21.67 20.86 2.33
N ASN A 186 -21.22 21.57 3.35
CA ASN A 186 -20.44 20.97 4.44
C ASN A 186 -21.19 19.83 5.12
N ASP A 187 -22.51 19.99 5.29
CA ASP A 187 -23.35 18.97 5.91
C ASP A 187 -23.39 17.68 5.09
N SER A 188 -23.39 17.76 3.75
CA SER A 188 -23.35 16.61 2.87
C SER A 188 -22.03 15.85 3.02
N LEU A 189 -20.89 16.54 3.05
CA LEU A 189 -19.59 15.91 3.23
C LEU A 189 -19.43 15.30 4.63
N GLU A 190 -19.97 15.94 5.66
CA GLU A 190 -20.01 15.37 7.00
C GLU A 190 -20.87 14.12 7.08
N TYR A 191 -21.98 14.07 6.36
CA TYR A 191 -22.82 12.89 6.26
C TYR A 191 -22.06 11.72 5.64
N ILE A 192 -21.36 11.96 4.51
CA ILE A 192 -20.53 10.94 3.85
C ILE A 192 -19.43 10.45 4.81
N TYR A 193 -18.73 11.35 5.52
CA TYR A 193 -17.71 10.96 6.48
C TYR A 193 -18.28 10.04 7.58
N LYS A 194 -19.42 10.38 8.15
CA LYS A 194 -20.05 9.56 9.20
C LYS A 194 -20.37 8.14 8.73
N HIS A 195 -20.80 7.99 7.48
CA HIS A 195 -21.15 6.69 6.90
C HIS A 195 -19.94 5.89 6.41
N SER A 196 -18.84 6.55 6.05
CA SER A 196 -17.60 5.90 5.61
C SER A 196 -16.78 5.34 6.77
N ASN A 197 -17.03 5.75 8.03
CA ASN A 197 -16.34 5.25 9.22
C ASN A 197 -14.79 5.30 9.15
N GLY A 198 -14.25 6.29 8.43
CA GLY A 198 -12.80 6.45 8.24
C GLY A 198 -12.20 5.68 7.06
N ASP A 199 -13.04 5.10 6.20
CA ASP A 199 -12.65 4.43 4.96
C ASP A 199 -12.77 5.41 3.78
N MET A 200 -11.64 5.80 3.18
CA MET A 200 -11.58 6.74 2.05
C MET A 200 -12.22 6.16 0.79
N ARG A 201 -12.06 4.86 0.55
CA ARG A 201 -12.64 4.18 -0.62
C ARG A 201 -14.15 4.26 -0.58
N GLN A 202 -14.73 3.96 0.59
CA GLN A 202 -16.18 4.07 0.80
C GLN A 202 -16.66 5.52 0.70
N ALA A 203 -15.89 6.48 1.21
CA ALA A 203 -16.22 7.90 1.13
C ALA A 203 -16.29 8.40 -0.31
N ILE A 204 -15.30 8.04 -1.14
CA ILE A 204 -15.28 8.43 -2.57
C ILE A 204 -16.43 7.78 -3.33
N ASN A 205 -16.68 6.49 -3.13
CA ASN A 205 -17.80 5.80 -3.76
C ASN A 205 -19.15 6.39 -3.35
N ASN A 206 -19.32 6.77 -2.09
CA ASN A 206 -20.54 7.43 -1.63
C ASN A 206 -20.71 8.82 -2.28
N LEU A 207 -19.63 9.54 -2.48
CA LEU A 207 -19.68 10.85 -3.16
C LEU A 207 -20.05 10.71 -4.64
N GLU A 208 -19.53 9.70 -5.34
CA GLU A 208 -19.80 9.44 -6.76
C GLU A 208 -21.25 9.03 -7.03
N ASN A 209 -21.91 8.42 -6.03
CA ASN A 209 -23.29 7.91 -6.16
C ASN A 209 -24.37 8.92 -5.71
N ILE A 210 -24.02 10.14 -5.33
CA ILE A 210 -24.95 11.21 -4.96
C ILE A 210 -25.12 12.19 -6.14
#